data_445542af42fbb5e26964ece6cb649d7c
#
_entry.id   445542af42fbb5e26964ece6cb649d7c
#
_cell.length_a   1.000
_cell.length_b   1.000
_cell.length_c   1.000
_cell.angle_alpha   90.00
_cell.angle_beta   90.00
_cell.angle_gamma   90.00
#
_symmetry.space_group_name_H-M   'P 1'
#
loop_
_entity.id
_entity.type
_entity.pdbx_description
1 polymer ?
#
loop_
_entity_poly.entity_id
_entity_poly.type
_entity_poly.pdbx_seq_one_letter_code
_entity_poly.pdbx_strand_id
1 'polypeptide(L)'
;MLFAHLKINLKMNYKILITIISIFFLISCEQNNINKKIVYQKVFDKYKNSGFALIYTDDLKKKKKITKKIDNRSLLIFHKNLRKNSFVKITNPMNQKTIIAEVISNNVHFSDFYNCVITSRIAEELSLDLNEPYIDLALISQNSTFVAKKAKTFDEEKKVAEKAPVDGIKIDNLGDNTKQSKEVPKDSYFKYSIKIADFYYKDSAKSMTSRIISETNVKNPIIQTLSKTKYRVLLGPFNDIKKLEKTFNEIKSLNFENIEILKDV
;
A
#
# COMPACT_ATOMS: atom_id res chain seq x y z
N MET A 1 -34.63 63.57 -3.70
CA MET A 1 -35.92 63.71 -4.40
C MET A 1 -35.99 62.68 -5.47
N LEU A 2 -36.93 61.91 -5.52
CA LEU A 2 -37.78 61.05 -6.34
C LEU A 2 -37.54 59.56 -6.12
N PHE A 3 -38.22 59.01 -5.12
CA PHE A 3 -38.63 57.60 -5.09
C PHE A 3 -39.93 57.47 -5.88
N ALA A 4 -39.90 56.91 -7.07
CA ALA A 4 -41.11 56.57 -7.83
C ALA A 4 -41.58 55.20 -7.38
N HIS A 5 -42.73 55.13 -6.69
CA HIS A 5 -43.44 53.89 -6.34
C HIS A 5 -43.94 53.22 -7.62
N LEU A 6 -43.31 52.11 -7.98
CA LEU A 6 -43.90 51.18 -8.96
C LEU A 6 -44.85 50.22 -8.25
N LYS A 7 -46.15 50.56 -8.15
CA LYS A 7 -47.18 49.63 -7.76
C LYS A 7 -47.47 48.65 -8.92
N ILE A 8 -46.84 47.52 -8.86
CA ILE A 8 -47.20 46.44 -9.80
C ILE A 8 -48.41 45.73 -9.22
N ASN A 9 -49.60 45.95 -9.83
CA ASN A 9 -50.82 45.23 -9.51
C ASN A 9 -50.77 43.86 -10.16
N LEU A 10 -50.19 42.90 -9.49
CA LEU A 10 -50.21 41.48 -9.89
C LEU A 10 -51.54 40.83 -9.47
N LYS A 11 -52.60 40.93 -10.28
CA LYS A 11 -53.68 39.95 -10.26
C LYS A 11 -53.15 38.66 -10.88
N MET A 12 -52.34 37.92 -10.12
CA MET A 12 -51.82 36.63 -10.56
C MET A 12 -52.92 35.58 -10.38
N ASN A 13 -53.43 34.98 -11.46
CA ASN A 13 -54.36 33.91 -11.43
C ASN A 13 -53.76 32.75 -10.62
N TYR A 14 -54.48 32.32 -9.54
CA TYR A 14 -54.04 31.24 -8.68
C TYR A 14 -53.64 29.95 -9.41
N LYS A 15 -54.22 29.72 -10.62
CA LYS A 15 -53.85 28.63 -11.50
C LYS A 15 -52.39 28.72 -12.00
N ILE A 16 -51.94 29.93 -12.33
CA ILE A 16 -50.52 30.19 -12.75
C ILE A 16 -49.59 30.01 -11.57
N LEU A 17 -49.97 30.40 -10.36
CA LEU A 17 -49.19 30.19 -9.15
C LEU A 17 -48.99 28.71 -8.84
N ILE A 18 -50.07 27.89 -8.98
CA ILE A 18 -50.01 26.45 -8.78
C ILE A 18 -49.11 25.76 -9.81
N THR A 19 -49.16 26.17 -11.07
CA THR A 19 -48.28 25.60 -12.10
C THR A 19 -46.81 25.95 -11.88
N ILE A 20 -46.49 27.14 -11.40
CA ILE A 20 -45.10 27.54 -11.09
C ILE A 20 -44.60 26.74 -9.87
N ILE A 21 -45.42 26.55 -8.83
CA ILE A 21 -45.08 25.75 -7.66
C ILE A 21 -44.89 24.28 -8.06
N SER A 22 -45.74 23.73 -8.95
CA SER A 22 -45.62 22.34 -9.42
C SER A 22 -44.31 22.12 -10.23
N ILE A 23 -43.87 23.10 -11.00
CA ILE A 23 -42.61 23.02 -11.73
C ILE A 23 -41.40 23.03 -10.79
N PHE A 24 -41.48 23.79 -9.68
CA PHE A 24 -40.42 23.79 -8.66
C PHE A 24 -40.24 22.45 -7.95
N PHE A 25 -41.31 21.65 -7.79
CA PHE A 25 -41.23 20.32 -7.21
C PHE A 25 -40.65 19.25 -8.14
N LEU A 26 -40.61 19.49 -9.46
CA LEU A 26 -40.06 18.53 -10.41
C LEU A 26 -38.52 18.65 -10.61
N ILE A 27 -37.89 19.72 -10.12
CA ILE A 27 -36.44 19.97 -10.28
C ILE A 27 -35.62 19.38 -9.09
N SER A 28 -36.28 18.83 -8.06
CA SER A 28 -35.60 18.40 -6.82
C SER A 28 -35.05 16.96 -6.81
N CYS A 29 -34.97 16.27 -7.93
CA CYS A 29 -34.69 14.85 -7.91
C CYS A 29 -33.47 14.38 -8.73
N GLU A 30 -32.35 15.15 -8.79
CA GLU A 30 -31.16 14.62 -9.49
C GLU A 30 -29.79 15.09 -8.96
N GLN A 31 -29.62 15.28 -7.66
CA GLN A 31 -28.31 15.64 -7.09
C GLN A 31 -27.67 14.67 -6.11
N ASN A 32 -28.17 13.46 -5.93
CA ASN A 32 -27.61 12.56 -4.89
C ASN A 32 -26.65 11.46 -5.40
N ASN A 33 -26.39 11.31 -6.70
CA ASN A 33 -25.56 10.21 -7.19
C ASN A 33 -24.10 10.57 -7.56
N ILE A 34 -23.79 11.86 -7.75
CA ILE A 34 -22.43 12.26 -8.19
C ILE A 34 -21.47 12.31 -6.99
N ASN A 35 -21.95 12.68 -5.81
CA ASN A 35 -21.09 12.80 -4.61
C ASN A 35 -20.69 11.46 -3.98
N LYS A 36 -21.47 10.37 -4.18
CA LYS A 36 -21.10 9.06 -3.64
C LYS A 36 -19.88 8.43 -4.35
N LYS A 37 -19.76 8.60 -5.67
CA LYS A 37 -18.60 8.07 -6.42
C LYS A 37 -17.31 8.80 -6.06
N ILE A 38 -17.36 10.12 -5.88
CA ILE A 38 -16.19 10.95 -5.55
C ILE A 38 -15.72 10.69 -4.12
N VAL A 39 -16.64 10.46 -3.18
CA VAL A 39 -16.32 10.13 -1.78
C VAL A 39 -15.66 8.75 -1.70
N TYR A 40 -16.10 7.76 -2.49
CA TYR A 40 -15.47 6.44 -2.51
C TYR A 40 -14.03 6.49 -3.06
N GLN A 41 -13.78 7.25 -4.11
CA GLN A 41 -12.43 7.38 -4.68
C GLN A 41 -11.48 8.12 -3.74
N LYS A 42 -11.94 9.17 -3.06
CA LYS A 42 -11.15 9.92 -2.06
C LYS A 42 -10.85 9.13 -0.78
N VAL A 43 -11.67 8.14 -0.43
CA VAL A 43 -11.45 7.27 0.75
C VAL A 43 -10.46 6.15 0.41
N PHE A 44 -10.42 5.68 -0.84
CA PHE A 44 -9.45 4.68 -1.29
C PHE A 44 -8.01 5.20 -1.37
N ASP A 45 -7.83 6.50 -1.62
CA ASP A 45 -6.50 7.12 -1.69
C ASP A 45 -5.94 7.53 -0.31
N LYS A 46 -6.66 7.29 0.77
CA LYS A 46 -6.35 7.87 2.09
C LYS A 46 -5.12 7.27 2.79
N TYR A 47 -4.71 6.08 2.44
CA TYR A 47 -3.50 5.46 2.96
C TYR A 47 -2.92 4.50 1.93
N LYS A 48 -1.80 4.90 1.36
CA LYS A 48 -0.93 4.05 0.54
C LYS A 48 0.48 4.19 1.10
N ASN A 49 1.16 3.09 1.26
CA ASN A 49 2.54 3.07 1.69
C ASN A 49 3.27 1.93 0.99
N SER A 50 4.48 2.17 0.56
CA SER A 50 5.37 1.18 -0.03
C SER A 50 6.56 0.98 0.89
N GLY A 51 7.05 -0.24 1.00
CA GLY A 51 8.19 -0.53 1.85
C GLY A 51 8.40 -2.02 2.09
N PHE A 52 9.40 -2.34 2.90
CA PHE A 52 9.70 -3.72 3.23
C PHE A 52 8.70 -4.30 4.22
N ALA A 53 8.31 -5.54 4.01
CA ALA A 53 7.52 -6.32 4.95
C ALA A 53 8.43 -7.22 5.79
N LEU A 54 8.13 -7.38 7.08
CA LEU A 54 8.78 -8.37 7.92
C LEU A 54 7.95 -9.67 7.89
N ILE A 55 8.54 -10.73 7.36
CA ILE A 55 7.88 -12.04 7.35
C ILE A 55 7.98 -12.63 8.76
N TYR A 56 6.84 -12.95 9.36
CA TYR A 56 6.79 -13.47 10.72
C TYR A 56 7.43 -14.87 10.79
N THR A 57 8.26 -15.05 11.81
CA THR A 57 8.76 -16.36 12.25
C THR A 57 8.70 -16.43 13.79
N ASP A 58 8.52 -17.63 14.33
CA ASP A 58 8.50 -17.81 15.79
C ASP A 58 9.82 -17.42 16.46
N ASP A 59 10.93 -17.47 15.73
CA ASP A 59 12.23 -17.02 16.22
C ASP A 59 12.31 -15.50 16.40
N LEU A 60 11.63 -14.71 15.57
CA LEU A 60 11.55 -13.27 15.76
C LEU A 60 10.83 -12.91 17.07
N LYS A 61 9.82 -13.69 17.44
CA LYS A 61 9.14 -13.54 18.71
C LYS A 61 10.02 -13.99 19.88
N LYS A 62 10.68 -15.15 19.79
CA LYS A 62 11.64 -15.64 20.82
C LYS A 62 12.75 -14.62 21.08
N LYS A 63 13.28 -14.00 20.03
CA LYS A 63 14.30 -12.94 20.08
C LYS A 63 13.74 -11.56 20.47
N LYS A 64 12.45 -11.46 20.86
CA LYS A 64 11.75 -10.21 21.22
C LYS A 64 11.79 -9.12 20.15
N LYS A 65 12.03 -9.48 18.87
CA LYS A 65 11.96 -8.54 17.76
C LYS A 65 10.53 -8.20 17.37
N ILE A 66 9.57 -9.08 17.69
CA ILE A 66 8.14 -8.87 17.56
C ILE A 66 7.48 -9.21 18.89
N THR A 67 6.57 -8.38 19.37
CA THR A 67 5.96 -8.58 20.70
C THR A 67 4.79 -9.56 20.69
N LYS A 68 4.08 -9.71 19.58
CA LYS A 68 2.88 -10.57 19.48
C LYS A 68 3.09 -11.75 18.54
N LYS A 69 2.31 -12.82 18.76
CA LYS A 69 2.24 -13.99 17.88
C LYS A 69 1.13 -13.80 16.84
N ILE A 70 1.38 -14.29 15.63
CA ILE A 70 0.39 -14.39 14.54
C ILE A 70 0.41 -15.80 13.97
N ASP A 71 -0.72 -16.28 13.54
CA ASP A 71 -0.79 -17.57 12.84
C ASP A 71 -0.28 -17.44 11.40
N ASN A 72 0.80 -18.12 11.08
CA ASN A 72 1.44 -18.09 9.76
C ASN A 72 0.57 -18.58 8.60
N ARG A 73 -0.50 -19.32 8.88
CA ARG A 73 -1.44 -19.81 7.87
C ARG A 73 -2.58 -18.83 7.58
N SER A 74 -2.67 -17.74 8.33
CA SER A 74 -3.74 -16.75 8.20
C SER A 74 -3.39 -15.65 7.20
N LEU A 75 -4.43 -14.92 6.72
CA LEU A 75 -4.28 -13.70 5.95
C LEU A 75 -4.35 -12.47 6.86
N LEU A 76 -3.58 -12.49 7.93
CA LEU A 76 -3.54 -11.46 8.95
C LEU A 76 -2.20 -10.74 8.94
N ILE A 77 -2.21 -9.47 9.33
CA ILE A 77 -0.99 -8.66 9.45
C ILE A 77 -0.95 -7.88 10.76
N PHE A 78 0.26 -7.46 11.14
CA PHE A 78 0.44 -6.38 12.10
C PHE A 78 0.86 -5.10 11.38
N HIS A 79 0.26 -3.99 11.79
CA HIS A 79 0.60 -2.67 11.24
C HIS A 79 0.50 -1.62 12.35
N LYS A 80 1.49 -0.69 12.46
CA LYS A 80 1.54 0.27 13.59
C LYS A 80 0.45 1.33 13.53
N ASN A 81 0.13 1.84 12.34
CA ASN A 81 -0.68 3.04 12.18
C ASN A 81 -2.13 2.75 11.73
N LEU A 82 -2.42 1.54 11.24
CA LEU A 82 -3.76 1.18 10.81
C LEU A 82 -4.60 0.64 11.96
N ARG A 83 -5.90 0.89 11.94
CA ARG A 83 -6.80 0.40 12.97
C ARG A 83 -6.94 -1.12 12.90
N LYS A 84 -7.09 -1.75 14.06
CA LYS A 84 -7.47 -3.16 14.15
C LYS A 84 -8.76 -3.43 13.37
N ASN A 85 -8.84 -4.61 12.74
CA ASN A 85 -9.96 -5.07 11.89
C ASN A 85 -10.14 -4.23 10.61
N SER A 86 -9.17 -3.43 10.21
CA SER A 86 -9.17 -2.83 8.88
C SER A 86 -8.61 -3.80 7.85
N PHE A 87 -9.10 -3.70 6.61
CA PHE A 87 -8.63 -4.51 5.50
C PHE A 87 -7.66 -3.70 4.65
N VAL A 88 -6.60 -4.36 4.21
CA VAL A 88 -5.58 -3.78 3.33
C VAL A 88 -5.40 -4.65 2.10
N LYS A 89 -5.18 -4.00 0.98
CA LYS A 89 -4.70 -4.62 -0.24
C LYS A 89 -3.18 -4.56 -0.22
N ILE A 90 -2.55 -5.72 -0.27
CA ILE A 90 -1.10 -5.85 -0.38
C ILE A 90 -0.78 -6.27 -1.81
N THR A 91 0.17 -5.61 -2.43
CA THR A 91 0.59 -5.87 -3.81
C THR A 91 2.10 -6.11 -3.83
N ASN A 92 2.53 -7.14 -4.52
CA ASN A 92 3.92 -7.30 -4.89
C ASN A 92 4.18 -6.50 -6.18
N PRO A 93 4.98 -5.41 -6.16
CA PRO A 93 5.17 -4.56 -7.32
C PRO A 93 5.93 -5.26 -8.47
N MET A 94 6.68 -6.33 -8.17
CA MET A 94 7.49 -7.05 -9.17
C MET A 94 6.64 -7.93 -10.09
N ASN A 95 5.56 -8.53 -9.57
CA ASN A 95 4.72 -9.46 -10.33
C ASN A 95 3.24 -9.07 -10.35
N GLN A 96 2.87 -7.94 -9.72
CA GLN A 96 1.52 -7.39 -9.64
C GLN A 96 0.50 -8.30 -8.92
N LYS A 97 0.94 -9.38 -8.27
CA LYS A 97 0.06 -10.21 -7.45
C LYS A 97 -0.45 -9.40 -6.26
N THR A 98 -1.73 -9.60 -5.94
CA THR A 98 -2.40 -8.87 -4.87
C THR A 98 -3.15 -9.81 -3.94
N ILE A 99 -3.19 -9.47 -2.65
CA ILE A 99 -3.96 -10.16 -1.65
C ILE A 99 -4.64 -9.16 -0.72
N ILE A 100 -5.78 -9.54 -0.17
CA ILE A 100 -6.44 -8.76 0.87
C ILE A 100 -6.13 -9.43 2.22
N ALA A 101 -5.63 -8.64 3.15
CA ALA A 101 -5.30 -9.07 4.50
C ALA A 101 -5.99 -8.19 5.55
N GLU A 102 -6.21 -8.74 6.74
CA GLU A 102 -6.81 -8.02 7.86
C GLU A 102 -5.74 -7.60 8.87
N VAL A 103 -5.83 -6.36 9.36
CA VAL A 103 -4.98 -5.85 10.44
C VAL A 103 -5.48 -6.39 11.78
N ILE A 104 -4.81 -7.38 12.35
CA ILE A 104 -5.22 -7.97 13.63
C ILE A 104 -4.79 -7.13 14.84
N SER A 105 -3.72 -6.37 14.72
CA SER A 105 -3.24 -5.49 15.80
C SER A 105 -2.38 -4.35 15.28
N ASN A 106 -2.55 -3.18 15.92
CA ASN A 106 -1.70 -2.00 15.74
C ASN A 106 -0.82 -1.71 16.97
N ASN A 107 -1.01 -2.45 18.05
CA ASN A 107 -0.18 -2.37 19.25
C ASN A 107 0.84 -3.53 19.25
N VAL A 108 1.78 -3.47 18.30
CA VAL A 108 2.87 -4.46 18.14
C VAL A 108 4.17 -3.71 17.88
N HIS A 109 5.20 -4.05 18.65
CA HIS A 109 6.53 -3.49 18.43
C HIS A 109 7.33 -4.36 17.48
N PHE A 110 7.87 -3.73 16.44
CA PHE A 110 8.85 -4.24 15.49
C PHE A 110 9.65 -3.07 14.92
N SER A 111 10.74 -3.32 14.21
CA SER A 111 11.59 -2.26 13.64
C SER A 111 10.79 -1.33 12.71
N ASP A 112 11.02 -0.02 12.80
CA ASP A 112 10.40 1.01 11.93
C ASP A 112 10.88 0.91 10.48
N PHE A 113 11.91 0.12 10.22
CA PHE A 113 12.34 -0.22 8.88
C PHE A 113 11.25 -0.93 8.08
N TYR A 114 10.43 -1.75 8.74
CA TYR A 114 9.37 -2.50 8.11
C TYR A 114 8.03 -1.76 8.17
N ASN A 115 7.35 -1.76 7.04
CA ASN A 115 6.01 -1.19 6.92
C ASN A 115 4.96 -1.97 7.71
N CYS A 116 5.04 -3.29 7.63
CA CYS A 116 4.14 -4.20 8.36
C CYS A 116 4.82 -5.55 8.62
N VAL A 117 4.18 -6.37 9.45
CA VAL A 117 4.53 -7.77 9.61
C VAL A 117 3.48 -8.62 8.91
N ILE A 118 3.91 -9.49 8.01
CA ILE A 118 3.06 -10.39 7.23
C ILE A 118 3.32 -11.83 7.63
N THR A 119 2.36 -12.71 7.35
CA THR A 119 2.49 -14.15 7.56
C THR A 119 3.26 -14.81 6.40
N SER A 120 3.81 -15.99 6.62
CA SER A 120 4.46 -16.79 5.56
C SER A 120 3.49 -17.08 4.41
N ARG A 121 2.21 -17.35 4.72
CA ARG A 121 1.17 -17.56 3.70
C ARG A 121 1.02 -16.36 2.78
N ILE A 122 0.97 -15.13 3.31
CA ILE A 122 0.88 -13.92 2.49
C ILE A 122 2.10 -13.77 1.58
N ALA A 123 3.30 -14.07 2.10
CA ALA A 123 4.53 -14.01 1.31
C ALA A 123 4.52 -15.02 0.15
N GLU A 124 4.06 -16.25 0.40
CA GLU A 124 3.92 -17.30 -0.59
C GLU A 124 2.89 -16.95 -1.68
N GLU A 125 1.69 -16.54 -1.28
CA GLU A 125 0.59 -16.15 -2.20
C GLU A 125 1.02 -14.99 -3.12
N LEU A 126 1.77 -14.03 -2.59
CA LEU A 126 2.33 -12.91 -3.35
C LEU A 126 3.58 -13.29 -4.14
N SER A 127 4.14 -14.50 -3.96
CA SER A 127 5.43 -14.92 -4.50
C SER A 127 6.52 -13.86 -4.23
N LEU A 128 6.63 -13.42 -2.97
CA LEU A 128 7.63 -12.43 -2.57
C LEU A 128 9.02 -13.07 -2.53
N ASP A 129 10.02 -12.31 -3.00
CA ASP A 129 11.41 -12.66 -2.75
C ASP A 129 11.73 -12.46 -1.25
N LEU A 130 12.18 -13.52 -0.58
CA LEU A 130 12.51 -13.46 0.86
C LEU A 130 13.72 -12.55 1.13
N ASN A 131 14.56 -12.31 0.13
CA ASN A 131 15.70 -11.40 0.22
C ASN A 131 15.30 -9.95 -0.06
N GLU A 132 14.18 -9.72 -0.77
CA GLU A 132 13.64 -8.40 -1.12
C GLU A 132 12.12 -8.38 -0.92
N PRO A 133 11.61 -8.53 0.33
CA PRO A 133 10.17 -8.57 0.60
C PRO A 133 9.54 -7.17 0.54
N TYR A 134 9.63 -6.52 -0.61
CA TYR A 134 9.10 -5.19 -0.85
C TYR A 134 7.65 -5.26 -1.31
N ILE A 135 6.78 -4.46 -0.71
CA ILE A 135 5.33 -4.48 -0.97
C ILE A 135 4.76 -3.07 -1.07
N ASP A 136 3.67 -2.97 -1.82
CA ASP A 136 2.75 -1.83 -1.77
C ASP A 136 1.54 -2.21 -0.92
N LEU A 137 1.18 -1.32 0.02
CA LEU A 137 0.07 -1.51 0.92
C LEU A 137 -0.93 -0.36 0.76
N ALA A 138 -2.20 -0.69 0.53
CA ALA A 138 -3.29 0.27 0.42
C ALA A 138 -4.44 -0.11 1.35
N LEU A 139 -4.94 0.85 2.13
CA LEU A 139 -6.11 0.64 3.00
C LEU A 139 -7.37 0.52 2.15
N ILE A 140 -8.14 -0.55 2.39
CA ILE A 140 -9.49 -0.71 1.85
C ILE A 140 -10.48 -0.12 2.85
N SER A 141 -11.37 0.76 2.39
CA SER A 141 -12.38 1.35 3.27
C SER A 141 -13.28 0.27 3.87
N GLN A 142 -13.56 0.36 5.17
CA GLN A 142 -14.46 -0.56 5.89
C GLN A 142 -15.90 -0.59 5.32
N ASN A 143 -16.31 0.44 4.57
CA ASN A 143 -17.63 0.53 3.97
C ASN A 143 -17.77 -0.16 2.60
N SER A 144 -16.66 -0.64 2.03
CA SER A 144 -16.74 -1.54 0.90
C SER A 144 -16.95 -2.95 1.43
N THR A 145 -18.19 -3.30 1.70
CA THR A 145 -18.60 -4.71 1.78
C THR A 145 -18.25 -5.32 0.44
N PHE A 146 -17.08 -5.94 0.38
CA PHE A 146 -16.77 -6.86 -0.71
C PHE A 146 -17.65 -8.09 -0.47
N VAL A 147 -18.92 -7.97 -0.87
CA VAL A 147 -19.75 -9.13 -1.06
C VAL A 147 -19.10 -9.83 -2.26
N ALA A 148 -18.32 -10.84 -1.96
CA ALA A 148 -17.96 -11.82 -2.99
C ALA A 148 -19.30 -12.27 -3.56
N LYS A 149 -19.68 -11.74 -4.74
CA LYS A 149 -20.83 -12.25 -5.45
C LYS A 149 -20.50 -13.69 -5.70
N LYS A 150 -21.25 -14.59 -5.04
CA LYS A 150 -21.22 -16.02 -5.31
C LYS A 150 -21.27 -16.14 -6.82
N ALA A 151 -20.21 -16.70 -7.42
CA ALA A 151 -20.16 -16.86 -8.86
C ALA A 151 -21.43 -17.57 -9.27
N LYS A 152 -22.31 -16.90 -10.03
CA LYS A 152 -23.44 -17.55 -10.67
C LYS A 152 -22.82 -18.45 -11.72
N THR A 153 -22.77 -19.73 -11.42
CA THR A 153 -22.49 -20.74 -12.43
C THR A 153 -23.64 -20.68 -13.41
N PHE A 154 -23.37 -20.27 -14.63
CA PHE A 154 -24.39 -20.24 -15.67
C PHE A 154 -24.84 -21.68 -15.93
N ASP A 155 -26.13 -21.88 -16.18
CA ASP A 155 -26.71 -23.22 -16.43
C ASP A 155 -26.05 -23.92 -17.63
N GLU A 156 -25.40 -23.18 -18.51
CA GLU A 156 -24.59 -23.69 -19.63
C GLU A 156 -23.29 -24.36 -19.13
N GLU A 157 -22.62 -23.83 -18.09
CA GLU A 157 -21.42 -24.44 -17.52
C GLU A 157 -21.76 -25.71 -16.75
N LYS A 158 -22.93 -25.81 -16.11
CA LYS A 158 -23.43 -27.05 -15.53
C LYS A 158 -23.63 -28.14 -16.56
N LYS A 159 -24.24 -27.82 -17.70
CA LYS A 159 -24.48 -28.75 -18.80
C LYS A 159 -23.18 -29.23 -19.45
N VAL A 160 -22.11 -28.44 -19.42
CA VAL A 160 -20.79 -28.86 -19.93
C VAL A 160 -20.09 -29.77 -18.93
N ALA A 161 -20.20 -29.50 -17.63
CA ALA A 161 -19.64 -30.34 -16.58
C ALA A 161 -20.31 -31.74 -16.51
N GLU A 162 -21.63 -31.82 -16.79
CA GLU A 162 -22.38 -33.09 -16.83
C GLU A 162 -22.08 -33.93 -18.08
N LYS A 163 -21.54 -33.31 -19.14
CA LYS A 163 -21.19 -34.00 -20.40
C LYS A 163 -19.72 -34.39 -20.55
N ALA A 164 -18.87 -33.99 -19.57
CA ALA A 164 -17.48 -34.42 -19.61
C ALA A 164 -17.36 -35.89 -19.25
N PRO A 165 -16.90 -36.77 -20.19
CA PRO A 165 -16.70 -38.18 -19.88
C PRO A 165 -15.54 -38.31 -18.90
N VAL A 166 -15.84 -38.77 -17.67
CA VAL A 166 -14.83 -39.05 -16.64
C VAL A 166 -14.12 -40.38 -16.78
N ASP A 167 -14.40 -41.13 -17.84
CA ASP A 167 -13.77 -42.41 -18.08
C ASP A 167 -12.62 -42.27 -19.09
N GLY A 168 -11.40 -42.27 -18.61
CA GLY A 168 -10.24 -42.44 -19.46
C GLY A 168 -8.98 -41.61 -19.15
N ILE A 169 -8.86 -40.99 -18.00
CA ILE A 169 -7.55 -40.41 -17.62
C ILE A 169 -6.67 -41.55 -17.10
N LYS A 170 -5.89 -42.14 -17.99
CA LYS A 170 -4.71 -42.93 -17.61
C LYS A 170 -3.71 -41.93 -17.01
N ILE A 171 -3.39 -42.09 -15.74
CA ILE A 171 -2.27 -41.45 -15.11
C ILE A 171 -1.02 -42.15 -15.65
N ASP A 172 -0.47 -41.62 -16.74
CA ASP A 172 0.89 -41.97 -17.12
C ASP A 172 1.80 -41.28 -16.11
N ASN A 173 2.53 -42.08 -15.34
CA ASN A 173 3.64 -41.63 -14.52
C ASN A 173 4.61 -40.86 -15.41
N LEU A 174 4.55 -39.52 -15.32
CA LEU A 174 5.61 -38.65 -15.78
C LEU A 174 6.80 -38.86 -14.84
N GLY A 175 7.59 -39.86 -15.20
CA GLY A 175 8.86 -40.16 -14.59
C GLY A 175 9.76 -38.92 -14.64
N ASP A 176 10.48 -38.75 -13.55
CA ASP A 176 11.63 -37.94 -13.30
C ASP A 176 12.34 -37.39 -14.56
N ASN A 177 12.00 -36.17 -14.92
CA ASN A 177 12.92 -35.30 -15.62
C ASN A 177 13.31 -34.17 -14.66
N THR A 178 14.22 -34.50 -13.76
CA THR A 178 15.06 -33.54 -13.05
C THR A 178 15.92 -32.83 -14.10
N LYS A 179 15.30 -31.92 -14.86
CA LYS A 179 16.08 -30.84 -15.47
C LYS A 179 16.50 -29.98 -14.32
N GLN A 180 17.74 -30.19 -13.86
CA GLN A 180 18.50 -29.18 -13.17
C GLN A 180 18.34 -27.85 -13.95
N SER A 181 17.44 -27.00 -13.49
CA SER A 181 17.48 -25.61 -13.88
C SER A 181 18.84 -25.12 -13.40
N LYS A 182 19.77 -24.91 -14.34
CA LYS A 182 20.95 -24.10 -14.10
C LYS A 182 20.42 -22.81 -13.45
N GLU A 183 20.68 -22.65 -12.17
CA GLU A 183 20.53 -21.36 -11.52
C GLU A 183 21.39 -20.37 -12.34
N VAL A 184 20.73 -19.62 -13.19
CA VAL A 184 21.29 -18.39 -13.73
C VAL A 184 21.63 -17.56 -12.50
N PRO A 185 22.88 -17.11 -12.32
CA PRO A 185 23.23 -16.20 -11.22
C PRO A 185 22.28 -15.03 -11.34
N LYS A 186 21.31 -14.95 -10.43
CA LYS A 186 20.45 -13.81 -10.31
C LYS A 186 21.33 -12.72 -9.71
N ASP A 187 21.92 -11.91 -10.59
CA ASP A 187 22.52 -10.65 -10.15
C ASP A 187 21.43 -10.00 -9.29
N SER A 188 21.69 -9.92 -7.99
CA SER A 188 20.72 -9.39 -7.07
C SER A 188 20.56 -7.91 -7.41
N TYR A 189 19.47 -7.58 -8.10
CA TYR A 189 19.05 -6.21 -8.39
C TYR A 189 18.65 -5.46 -7.12
N PHE A 190 18.99 -6.02 -5.94
CA PHE A 190 18.79 -5.35 -4.66
C PHE A 190 19.76 -4.18 -4.57
N LYS A 191 19.27 -2.99 -4.80
CA LYS A 191 20.03 -1.77 -4.72
C LYS A 191 19.16 -0.66 -4.15
N TYR A 192 19.43 -0.27 -2.92
CA TYR A 192 18.66 0.69 -2.19
C TYR A 192 19.54 1.71 -1.50
N SER A 193 19.03 2.94 -1.39
CA SER A 193 19.68 4.03 -0.67
C SER A 193 18.74 4.61 0.38
N ILE A 194 19.28 5.09 1.50
CA ILE A 194 18.51 5.80 2.52
C ILE A 194 18.66 7.30 2.24
N LYS A 195 17.54 7.97 1.93
CA LYS A 195 17.48 9.41 1.83
C LYS A 195 17.25 10.00 3.22
N ILE A 196 18.14 10.89 3.63
CA ILE A 196 18.05 11.58 4.90
C ILE A 196 17.22 12.86 4.76
N ALA A 197 17.61 13.75 3.83
CA ALA A 197 16.92 14.99 3.56
C ALA A 197 17.36 15.62 2.25
N ASP A 198 16.57 16.56 1.75
CA ASP A 198 16.92 17.46 0.66
C ASP A 198 17.17 18.87 1.24
N PHE A 199 18.29 19.49 0.86
CA PHE A 199 18.71 20.81 1.34
C PHE A 199 18.76 21.81 0.19
N TYR A 200 18.44 23.07 0.49
CA TYR A 200 18.57 24.17 -0.47
C TYR A 200 20.03 24.61 -0.66
N TYR A 201 20.81 24.58 0.42
CA TYR A 201 22.22 24.99 0.42
C TYR A 201 23.15 23.78 0.55
N LYS A 202 24.23 23.78 -0.24
CA LYS A 202 25.25 22.71 -0.23
C LYS A 202 25.93 22.58 1.15
N ASP A 203 26.15 23.71 1.82
CA ASP A 203 26.82 23.71 3.13
C ASP A 203 25.94 23.10 4.23
N SER A 204 24.62 23.28 4.16
CA SER A 204 23.70 22.55 5.03
C SER A 204 23.76 21.04 4.81
N ALA A 205 23.84 20.59 3.56
CA ALA A 205 24.05 19.17 3.25
C ALA A 205 25.38 18.65 3.79
N LYS A 206 26.47 19.41 3.69
CA LYS A 206 27.77 19.06 4.29
C LYS A 206 27.72 18.99 5.81
N SER A 207 27.09 19.94 6.46
CA SER A 207 26.89 19.92 7.92
C SER A 207 26.12 18.69 8.37
N MET A 208 25.07 18.30 7.61
CA MET A 208 24.34 17.07 7.87
C MET A 208 25.21 15.82 7.71
N THR A 209 26.03 15.73 6.65
CA THR A 209 26.94 14.57 6.48
C THR A 209 27.96 14.49 7.60
N SER A 210 28.52 15.64 8.04
CA SER A 210 29.45 15.68 9.17
C SER A 210 28.79 15.21 10.46
N ARG A 211 27.54 15.64 10.72
CA ARG A 211 26.77 15.21 11.88
C ARG A 211 26.53 13.69 11.87
N ILE A 212 26.15 13.11 10.73
CA ILE A 212 25.95 11.66 10.60
C ILE A 212 27.24 10.92 10.93
N ILE A 213 28.37 11.35 10.38
CA ILE A 213 29.68 10.71 10.62
C ILE A 213 30.11 10.81 12.10
N SER A 214 29.82 11.93 12.77
CA SER A 214 30.23 12.16 14.16
C SER A 214 29.32 11.45 15.17
N GLU A 215 28.03 11.30 14.89
CA GLU A 215 27.06 10.76 15.82
C GLU A 215 26.69 9.28 15.55
N THR A 216 27.19 8.67 14.44
CA THR A 216 26.90 7.28 14.08
C THR A 216 28.14 6.55 13.59
N ASN A 217 28.05 5.23 13.43
CA ASN A 217 29.09 4.43 12.79
C ASN A 217 28.94 4.37 11.26
N VAL A 218 28.02 5.13 10.71
CA VAL A 218 27.76 5.16 9.26
C VAL A 218 28.89 5.90 8.56
N LYS A 219 29.54 5.20 7.63
CA LYS A 219 30.63 5.74 6.82
C LYS A 219 30.10 6.15 5.44
N ASN A 220 30.70 7.22 4.89
CA ASN A 220 30.49 7.65 3.51
C ASN A 220 29.07 8.07 3.15
N PRO A 221 28.44 9.02 3.87
CA PRO A 221 27.24 9.67 3.37
C PRO A 221 27.56 10.43 2.06
N ILE A 222 26.61 10.40 1.12
CA ILE A 222 26.78 10.96 -0.23
C ILE A 222 25.90 12.21 -0.36
N ILE A 223 26.44 13.26 -0.96
CA ILE A 223 25.67 14.44 -1.37
C ILE A 223 25.43 14.35 -2.87
N GLN A 224 24.17 14.12 -3.25
CA GLN A 224 23.73 14.14 -4.64
C GLN A 224 23.19 15.53 -5.00
N THR A 225 23.74 16.16 -6.04
CA THR A 225 23.21 17.43 -6.57
C THR A 225 22.07 17.14 -7.53
N LEU A 226 20.83 17.51 -7.16
CA LEU A 226 19.64 17.32 -7.98
C LEU A 226 19.39 18.54 -8.89
N SER A 227 19.71 19.73 -8.39
CA SER A 227 19.62 21.00 -9.14
C SER A 227 20.57 22.04 -8.55
N LYS A 228 20.59 23.26 -9.11
CA LYS A 228 21.40 24.38 -8.57
C LYS A 228 21.07 24.73 -7.11
N THR A 229 19.86 24.40 -6.66
CA THR A 229 19.34 24.73 -5.32
C THR A 229 18.77 23.53 -4.59
N LYS A 230 19.17 22.30 -4.96
CA LYS A 230 18.67 21.10 -4.30
C LYS A 230 19.75 20.04 -4.16
N TYR A 231 20.14 19.79 -2.91
CA TYR A 231 21.20 18.86 -2.53
C TYR A 231 20.62 17.78 -1.64
N ARG A 232 20.70 16.54 -2.06
CA ARG A 232 20.17 15.38 -1.34
C ARG A 232 21.29 14.67 -0.59
N VAL A 233 21.04 14.37 0.67
CA VAL A 233 21.93 13.52 1.47
C VAL A 233 21.41 12.09 1.44
N LEU A 234 22.26 11.17 1.00
CA LEU A 234 21.98 9.74 0.84
C LEU A 234 23.01 8.90 1.61
N LEU A 235 22.57 7.72 2.04
CA LEU A 235 23.44 6.64 2.51
C LEU A 235 23.25 5.44 1.61
N GLY A 236 24.32 4.77 1.24
CA GLY A 236 24.30 3.62 0.34
C GLY A 236 25.14 3.85 -0.92
N PRO A 237 24.92 3.10 -2.01
CA PRO A 237 23.88 2.07 -2.16
C PRO A 237 24.13 0.82 -1.31
N PHE A 238 23.03 0.18 -0.86
CA PHE A 238 23.06 -1.09 -0.16
C PHE A 238 22.63 -2.22 -1.08
N ASN A 239 23.37 -3.33 -1.04
CA ASN A 239 23.08 -4.54 -1.82
C ASN A 239 22.56 -5.69 -0.93
N ASP A 240 22.23 -5.39 0.33
CA ASP A 240 21.74 -6.36 1.31
C ASP A 240 20.79 -5.70 2.28
N ILE A 241 19.63 -6.33 2.47
CA ILE A 241 18.56 -5.83 3.35
C ILE A 241 19.00 -5.72 4.81
N LYS A 242 19.87 -6.62 5.29
CA LYS A 242 20.34 -6.59 6.69
C LYS A 242 21.21 -5.39 6.97
N LYS A 243 22.08 -5.03 6.01
CA LYS A 243 22.91 -3.83 6.11
C LYS A 243 22.06 -2.58 6.03
N LEU A 244 21.09 -2.56 5.11
CA LEU A 244 20.13 -1.48 4.95
C LEU A 244 19.32 -1.27 6.24
N GLU A 245 18.74 -2.34 6.81
CA GLU A 245 17.98 -2.31 8.06
C GLU A 245 18.83 -1.81 9.23
N LYS A 246 20.06 -2.34 9.37
CA LYS A 246 20.96 -1.92 10.45
C LYS A 246 21.26 -0.43 10.37
N THR A 247 21.63 0.05 9.19
CA THR A 247 21.94 1.48 8.97
C THR A 247 20.69 2.36 9.19
N PHE A 248 19.53 1.94 8.71
CA PHE A 248 18.28 2.65 8.92
C PHE A 248 17.96 2.80 10.43
N ASN A 249 18.07 1.72 11.20
CA ASN A 249 17.82 1.74 12.64
C ASN A 249 18.82 2.63 13.39
N GLU A 250 20.07 2.66 12.94
CA GLU A 250 21.12 3.52 13.51
C GLU A 250 20.84 5.00 13.25
N ILE A 251 20.48 5.35 12.02
CA ILE A 251 20.10 6.73 11.66
C ILE A 251 18.78 7.16 12.32
N LYS A 252 17.83 6.25 12.50
CA LYS A 252 16.55 6.53 13.16
C LYS A 252 16.75 7.01 14.61
N SER A 253 17.81 6.58 15.28
CA SER A 253 18.15 7.02 16.64
C SER A 253 18.48 8.51 16.73
N LEU A 254 18.85 9.16 15.61
CA LEU A 254 19.12 10.59 15.52
C LEU A 254 17.84 11.44 15.37
N ASN A 255 16.65 10.80 15.39
CA ASN A 255 15.34 11.45 15.32
C ASN A 255 15.12 12.31 14.07
N PHE A 256 15.64 11.90 12.91
CA PHE A 256 15.26 12.54 11.65
C PHE A 256 13.78 12.24 11.30
N GLU A 257 13.03 13.27 10.93
CA GLU A 257 11.58 13.17 10.75
C GLU A 257 11.17 12.39 9.48
N ASN A 258 11.92 12.54 8.39
CA ASN A 258 11.50 12.06 7.06
C ASN A 258 12.60 11.21 6.38
N ILE A 259 12.94 10.09 6.98
CA ILE A 259 13.85 9.13 6.37
C ILE A 259 13.07 8.29 5.35
N GLU A 260 13.54 8.24 4.11
CA GLU A 260 12.94 7.46 3.03
C GLU A 260 13.92 6.42 2.50
N ILE A 261 13.39 5.25 2.12
CA ILE A 261 14.16 4.22 1.43
C ILE A 261 13.84 4.35 -0.06
N LEU A 262 14.88 4.59 -0.85
CA LEU A 262 14.79 4.73 -2.30
C LEU A 262 15.36 3.48 -2.95
N LYS A 263 14.65 2.92 -3.92
CA LYS A 263 15.18 1.89 -4.81
C LYS A 263 16.03 2.59 -5.87
N ASP A 264 17.28 2.22 -5.97
CA ASP A 264 18.16 2.72 -7.03
C ASP A 264 17.80 1.98 -8.33
N VAL A 265 17.50 2.74 -9.37
CA VAL A 265 17.14 2.23 -10.71
C VAL A 265 18.37 2.14 -11.58
#